data_5fc3fa12007b34bf19a4908d19d05a73
#
_entry.id   5fc3fa12007b34bf19a4908d19d05a73
#
_cell.length_a   1.000
_cell.length_b   1.000
_cell.length_c   1.000
_cell.angle_alpha   90.00
_cell.angle_beta   90.00
_cell.angle_gamma   90.00
#
_symmetry.space_group_name_H-M   'P 1'
#
loop_
_entity.id
_entity.type
_entity.pdbx_description
1 polymer ?
#
loop_
_entity_poly.entity_id
_entity_poly.type
_entity_poly.pdbx_seq_one_letter_code
_entity_poly.pdbx_strand_id
1 'polypeptide(L)'
;MRTSSSRADRADAREVEGSRDKISKPSPRDSSTTLGMTRDLLVEEFLRYLANERNASPRTLKAYRHALTSFRAENKTPWKKCAADDFRNYLFAVMKRGQARSYVRLQFSALRTFYQFLAARKRLRNNPVREVQLPKMEKKLPLVLTRQQVDELLTAPTREPKSRSAPSWMPLRDIAIMELFYSSGLRLSELAALDVADVDPYTESVRVFGKGRKERVCPVGLPALEAIQKYRARANVHAGPLFINKARRRISARSVWLVLKRYVRRTSIPISMSPHKLRHSFATHMLDRGADLRSVQALLGHASLSTTQIYTHVTVERLKKAYADAHPRA
;
A
#
# COMPACT_ATOMS: atom_id res chain seq x y z
N MET A 1 69.03 -11.98 -26.33
CA MET A 1 69.98 -11.58 -25.34
C MET A 1 69.35 -11.76 -23.98
N ARG A 2 69.78 -12.81 -23.35
CA ARG A 2 70.47 -12.94 -22.04
C ARG A 2 69.55 -12.54 -20.91
N THR A 3 69.14 -13.33 -19.99
CA THR A 3 69.64 -14.47 -19.18
C THR A 3 69.05 -14.22 -17.79
N SER A 4 68.28 -15.11 -17.25
CA SER A 4 68.68 -16.11 -16.23
C SER A 4 68.88 -15.48 -14.86
N SER A 5 68.45 -15.99 -13.72
CA SER A 5 68.54 -17.30 -13.13
C SER A 5 68.07 -17.12 -11.69
N SER A 6 67.19 -17.91 -11.12
CA SER A 6 67.47 -19.18 -10.48
C SER A 6 67.83 -19.13 -8.96
N ARG A 7 67.13 -20.03 -8.26
CA ARG A 7 67.46 -20.79 -7.04
C ARG A 7 67.08 -20.17 -5.70
N ALA A 8 66.16 -20.74 -4.97
CA ALA A 8 66.21 -22.04 -4.25
C ALA A 8 67.09 -21.97 -3.03
N ASP A 9 66.76 -22.23 -1.83
CA ASP A 9 66.47 -23.51 -1.19
C ASP A 9 66.51 -23.39 0.36
N ARG A 10 65.82 -24.28 1.03
CA ARG A 10 66.03 -24.93 2.33
C ARG A 10 65.79 -24.14 3.61
N ALA A 11 64.70 -24.45 4.30
CA ALA A 11 64.60 -25.51 5.33
C ALA A 11 65.50 -25.28 6.54
N ASP A 12 64.94 -25.07 7.71
CA ASP A 12 65.12 -25.99 8.81
C ASP A 12 64.11 -25.83 9.92
N ALA A 13 63.64 -26.96 10.41
CA ALA A 13 62.76 -27.13 11.53
C ALA A 13 63.53 -26.97 12.83
N ARG A 14 62.90 -26.45 13.88
CA ARG A 14 63.07 -26.89 15.27
C ARG A 14 61.86 -26.57 16.11
N GLU A 15 61.30 -27.63 16.63
CA GLU A 15 60.44 -27.69 17.82
C GLU A 15 61.12 -27.00 19.00
N VAL A 16 60.32 -26.47 19.91
CA VAL A 16 60.32 -26.77 21.35
C VAL A 16 59.12 -26.11 22.03
N GLU A 17 58.24 -26.98 22.54
CA GLU A 17 57.50 -26.98 23.80
C GLU A 17 57.14 -25.69 24.56
N GLY A 18 55.86 -25.60 24.85
CA GLY A 18 55.37 -25.52 26.23
C GLY A 18 55.13 -24.15 26.82
N SER A 19 53.88 -23.72 26.93
CA SER A 19 53.32 -23.35 28.25
C SER A 19 51.83 -22.98 28.17
N ARG A 20 51.08 -23.75 28.80
CA ARG A 20 49.82 -23.61 29.53
C ARG A 20 49.13 -22.27 29.53
N ASP A 21 47.83 -22.38 29.21
CA ASP A 21 46.65 -21.79 29.84
C ASP A 21 46.72 -20.34 30.36
N LYS A 22 46.06 -19.49 29.65
CA LYS A 22 45.16 -18.50 30.28
C LYS A 22 43.88 -18.34 29.42
N ILE A 23 42.85 -19.11 29.81
CA ILE A 23 41.48 -18.81 29.43
C ILE A 23 41.14 -17.46 30.06
N SER A 24 41.22 -16.38 29.29
CA SER A 24 40.63 -15.11 29.69
C SER A 24 39.15 -15.18 29.44
N LYS A 25 38.41 -15.22 30.55
CA LYS A 25 36.95 -15.03 30.57
C LYS A 25 36.58 -13.76 29.80
N PRO A 26 35.55 -13.78 28.92
CA PRO A 26 35.08 -12.55 28.31
C PRO A 26 34.43 -11.69 29.42
N SER A 27 34.89 -10.45 29.50
CA SER A 27 34.37 -9.39 30.34
C SER A 27 32.89 -9.15 30.03
N PRO A 28 32.01 -8.98 31.04
CA PRO A 28 30.61 -8.62 30.83
C PRO A 28 30.52 -7.12 30.60
N ARG A 29 30.71 -6.71 29.35
CA ARG A 29 30.36 -5.35 28.89
C ARG A 29 29.81 -5.50 27.49
N ASP A 30 28.51 -5.48 27.44
CA ASP A 30 27.60 -4.85 26.47
C ASP A 30 26.19 -5.41 26.62
N SER A 31 25.65 -5.27 27.84
CA SER A 31 24.20 -5.37 28.10
C SER A 31 23.65 -3.97 28.29
N SER A 32 23.66 -3.17 27.23
CA SER A 32 22.93 -1.91 27.24
C SER A 32 22.30 -1.71 25.87
N THR A 33 20.99 -1.57 25.92
CA THR A 33 20.09 -1.10 24.88
C THR A 33 19.39 -2.16 24.03
N THR A 34 18.85 -3.19 24.65
CA THR A 34 17.54 -3.68 24.24
C THR A 34 16.58 -3.33 25.35
N LEU A 35 15.96 -2.16 25.27
CA LEU A 35 14.75 -1.86 26.02
C LEU A 35 13.76 -2.97 25.71
N GLY A 36 13.68 -3.93 26.64
CA GLY A 36 12.72 -5.02 26.61
C GLY A 36 11.33 -4.44 26.61
N MET A 37 10.75 -4.28 25.41
CA MET A 37 9.30 -4.19 25.24
C MET A 37 8.76 -5.53 25.70
N THR A 38 8.46 -5.66 27.00
CA THR A 38 7.69 -6.78 27.54
C THR A 38 6.46 -6.91 26.66
N ARG A 39 6.40 -8.00 25.89
CA ARG A 39 5.28 -8.28 24.97
C ARG A 39 4.01 -8.29 25.81
N ASP A 40 3.13 -7.33 25.57
CA ASP A 40 1.83 -7.28 26.22
C ASP A 40 0.98 -8.44 25.69
N LEU A 41 0.83 -9.47 26.50
CA LEU A 41 0.16 -10.72 26.13
C LEU A 41 -1.27 -10.51 25.63
N LEU A 42 -1.99 -9.53 26.21
CA LEU A 42 -3.35 -9.20 25.78
C LEU A 42 -3.36 -8.56 24.38
N VAL A 43 -2.37 -7.72 24.07
CA VAL A 43 -2.21 -7.13 22.75
C VAL A 43 -1.87 -8.20 21.72
N GLU A 44 -0.95 -9.12 22.04
CA GLU A 44 -0.57 -10.19 21.11
C GLU A 44 -1.74 -11.16 20.85
N GLU A 45 -2.53 -11.48 21.87
CA GLU A 45 -3.73 -12.31 21.72
C GLU A 45 -4.77 -11.61 20.83
N PHE A 46 -5.00 -10.33 21.06
CA PHE A 46 -5.89 -9.54 20.21
C PHE A 46 -5.43 -9.48 18.75
N LEU A 47 -4.13 -9.30 18.51
CA LEU A 47 -3.62 -9.26 17.13
C LEU A 47 -3.74 -10.62 16.45
N ARG A 48 -3.55 -11.73 17.18
CA ARG A 48 -3.83 -13.09 16.68
C ARG A 48 -5.31 -13.28 16.35
N TYR A 49 -6.21 -12.83 17.22
CA TYR A 49 -7.65 -12.84 16.98
C TYR A 49 -7.98 -12.07 15.69
N LEU A 50 -7.43 -10.86 15.51
CA LEU A 50 -7.65 -10.07 14.31
C LEU A 50 -7.12 -10.77 13.04
N ALA A 51 -5.96 -11.41 13.12
CA ALA A 51 -5.35 -12.12 12.00
C ALA A 51 -6.19 -13.34 11.60
N ASN A 52 -6.53 -14.19 12.55
CA ASN A 52 -7.07 -15.53 12.30
C ASN A 52 -8.61 -15.53 12.18
N GLU A 53 -9.29 -14.84 13.09
CA GLU A 53 -10.77 -14.86 13.12
C GLU A 53 -11.40 -13.71 12.30
N ARG A 54 -10.71 -12.57 12.18
CA ARG A 54 -11.21 -11.39 11.46
C ARG A 54 -10.55 -11.15 10.12
N ASN A 55 -9.61 -12.00 9.69
CA ASN A 55 -8.87 -11.87 8.43
C ASN A 55 -8.33 -10.44 8.20
N ALA A 56 -7.81 -9.82 9.26
CA ALA A 56 -7.28 -8.48 9.18
C ALA A 56 -5.99 -8.43 8.36
N SER A 57 -5.86 -7.40 7.51
CA SER A 57 -4.65 -7.25 6.70
C SER A 57 -3.40 -7.02 7.56
N PRO A 58 -2.18 -7.41 7.09
CA PRO A 58 -0.93 -7.11 7.79
C PRO A 58 -0.76 -5.61 8.10
N ARG A 59 -1.26 -4.76 7.22
CA ARG A 59 -1.26 -3.30 7.42
C ARG A 59 -2.16 -2.88 8.59
N THR A 60 -3.34 -3.49 8.71
CA THR A 60 -4.26 -3.25 9.83
C THR A 60 -3.63 -3.70 11.15
N LEU A 61 -3.03 -4.91 11.16
CA LEU A 61 -2.35 -5.43 12.35
C LEU A 61 -1.21 -4.50 12.79
N LYS A 62 -0.38 -4.03 11.85
CA LYS A 62 0.71 -3.08 12.13
C LYS A 62 0.17 -1.75 12.69
N ALA A 63 -0.91 -1.22 12.11
CA ALA A 63 -1.52 0.04 12.56
C ALA A 63 -2.13 -0.11 13.95
N TYR A 64 -2.80 -1.22 14.23
CA TYR A 64 -3.41 -1.47 15.53
C TYR A 64 -2.36 -1.75 16.61
N ARG A 65 -1.33 -2.53 16.28
CA ARG A 65 -0.18 -2.71 17.19
C ARG A 65 0.41 -1.35 17.58
N HIS A 66 0.69 -0.52 16.59
CA HIS A 66 1.25 0.82 16.83
C HIS A 66 0.34 1.67 17.73
N ALA A 67 -0.98 1.65 17.48
CA ALA A 67 -1.94 2.39 18.30
C ALA A 67 -1.93 1.95 19.77
N LEU A 68 -1.97 0.64 20.02
CA LEU A 68 -1.98 0.09 21.37
C LEU A 68 -0.64 0.32 22.09
N THR A 69 0.47 0.18 21.38
CA THR A 69 1.81 0.47 21.92
C THR A 69 1.96 1.96 22.26
N SER A 70 1.46 2.87 21.40
CA SER A 70 1.50 4.32 21.66
C SER A 70 0.69 4.70 22.89
N PHE A 71 -0.50 4.12 23.08
CA PHE A 71 -1.28 4.33 24.30
C PHE A 71 -0.54 3.82 25.53
N ARG A 72 0.04 2.61 25.49
CA ARG A 72 0.79 2.03 26.63
C ARG A 72 2.06 2.80 26.97
N ALA A 73 2.66 3.48 26.01
CA ALA A 73 3.83 4.33 26.29
C ALA A 73 3.47 5.50 27.23
N GLU A 74 2.28 6.06 27.08
CA GLU A 74 1.80 7.20 27.84
C GLU A 74 0.96 6.83 29.08
N ASN A 75 0.25 5.72 29.03
CA ASN A 75 -0.61 5.23 30.11
C ASN A 75 -0.10 3.90 30.65
N LYS A 76 0.29 3.87 31.94
CA LYS A 76 0.79 2.68 32.62
C LYS A 76 -0.30 1.89 33.35
N THR A 77 -1.51 2.43 33.44
CA THR A 77 -2.67 1.77 34.07
C THR A 77 -2.93 0.43 33.37
N PRO A 78 -3.05 -0.69 34.11
CA PRO A 78 -3.37 -1.99 33.49
C PRO A 78 -4.65 -1.92 32.67
N TRP A 79 -4.70 -2.58 31.50
CA TRP A 79 -5.83 -2.54 30.57
C TRP A 79 -7.20 -2.72 31.22
N LYS A 80 -7.29 -3.65 32.19
CA LYS A 80 -8.54 -3.94 32.91
C LYS A 80 -8.97 -2.86 33.89
N LYS A 81 -8.06 -1.96 34.29
CA LYS A 81 -8.31 -0.89 35.25
C LYS A 81 -8.44 0.48 34.59
N CYS A 82 -8.19 0.60 33.28
CA CYS A 82 -8.34 1.87 32.58
C CYS A 82 -9.81 2.33 32.61
N ALA A 83 -10.00 3.59 32.98
CA ALA A 83 -11.28 4.30 32.99
C ALA A 83 -11.38 5.24 31.77
N ALA A 84 -12.53 5.87 31.57
CA ALA A 84 -12.76 6.82 30.50
C ALA A 84 -11.77 8.00 30.51
N ASP A 85 -11.36 8.43 31.71
CA ASP A 85 -10.43 9.56 31.88
C ASP A 85 -9.03 9.24 31.36
N ASP A 86 -8.56 8.01 31.49
CA ASP A 86 -7.28 7.60 30.89
C ASP A 86 -7.27 7.84 29.37
N PHE A 87 -8.38 7.56 28.70
CA PHE A 87 -8.51 7.79 27.25
C PHE A 87 -8.75 9.26 26.91
N ARG A 88 -9.45 10.02 27.75
CA ARG A 88 -9.58 11.49 27.58
C ARG A 88 -8.23 12.17 27.68
N ASN A 89 -7.42 11.80 28.68
CA ASN A 89 -6.06 12.31 28.88
C ASN A 89 -5.16 11.97 27.67
N TYR A 90 -5.23 10.73 27.19
CA TYR A 90 -4.51 10.32 26.00
C TYR A 90 -4.97 11.10 24.75
N LEU A 91 -6.28 11.29 24.56
CA LEU A 91 -6.82 12.10 23.47
C LEU A 91 -6.26 13.52 23.52
N PHE A 92 -6.29 14.15 24.68
CA PHE A 92 -5.75 15.50 24.89
C PHE A 92 -4.27 15.57 24.56
N ALA A 93 -3.46 14.63 25.04
CA ALA A 93 -2.02 14.56 24.77
C ALA A 93 -1.72 14.41 23.28
N VAL A 94 -2.44 13.51 22.56
CA VAL A 94 -2.26 13.30 21.12
C VAL A 94 -2.67 14.54 20.32
N MET A 95 -3.73 15.24 20.74
CA MET A 95 -4.18 16.48 20.10
C MET A 95 -3.21 17.63 20.35
N LYS A 96 -2.69 17.78 21.57
CA LYS A 96 -1.69 18.80 21.92
C LYS A 96 -0.42 18.69 21.08
N ARG A 97 -0.06 17.47 20.65
CA ARG A 97 1.07 17.23 19.72
C ARG A 97 0.76 17.57 18.26
N GLY A 98 -0.38 18.16 17.95
CA GLY A 98 -0.76 18.57 16.59
C GLY A 98 -1.07 17.40 15.64
N GLN A 99 -1.37 16.21 16.17
CA GLN A 99 -1.66 15.05 15.31
C GLN A 99 -2.97 15.24 14.53
N ALA A 100 -2.96 14.79 13.27
CA ALA A 100 -4.13 14.90 12.40
C ALA A 100 -5.35 14.18 13.00
N ARG A 101 -6.54 14.78 12.90
CA ARG A 101 -7.80 14.17 13.40
C ARG A 101 -8.04 12.75 12.88
N SER A 102 -7.64 12.46 11.63
CA SER A 102 -7.71 11.11 11.04
C SER A 102 -6.80 10.11 11.76
N TYR A 103 -5.61 10.53 12.17
CA TYR A 103 -4.69 9.71 12.96
C TYR A 103 -5.28 9.42 14.35
N VAL A 104 -5.80 10.44 15.03
CA VAL A 104 -6.48 10.28 16.33
C VAL A 104 -7.60 9.25 16.22
N ARG A 105 -8.46 9.37 15.19
CA ARG A 105 -9.56 8.42 14.98
C ARG A 105 -9.07 6.99 14.72
N LEU A 106 -7.97 6.81 14.00
CA LEU A 106 -7.36 5.50 13.80
C LEU A 106 -6.89 4.88 15.13
N GLN A 107 -6.21 5.68 15.98
CA GLN A 107 -5.77 5.26 17.30
C GLN A 107 -6.96 4.79 18.14
N PHE A 108 -8.00 5.61 18.22
CA PHE A 108 -9.21 5.28 18.99
C PHE A 108 -10.04 4.15 18.37
N SER A 109 -10.01 3.96 17.05
CA SER A 109 -10.60 2.79 16.42
C SER A 109 -9.93 1.50 16.88
N ALA A 110 -8.60 1.48 16.95
CA ALA A 110 -7.85 0.34 17.46
C ALA A 110 -8.17 0.06 18.94
N LEU A 111 -8.15 1.10 19.80
CA LEU A 111 -8.50 1.00 21.21
C LEU A 111 -9.94 0.48 21.42
N ARG A 112 -10.92 1.03 20.70
CA ARG A 112 -12.32 0.58 20.77
C ARG A 112 -12.46 -0.89 20.39
N THR A 113 -11.80 -1.30 19.31
CA THR A 113 -11.85 -2.69 18.84
C THR A 113 -11.16 -3.64 19.84
N PHE A 114 -10.05 -3.21 20.43
CA PHE A 114 -9.36 -3.96 21.46
C PHE A 114 -10.23 -4.15 22.71
N TYR A 115 -10.89 -3.09 23.18
CA TYR A 115 -11.78 -3.20 24.34
C TYR A 115 -13.07 -3.97 24.03
N GLN A 116 -13.56 -3.95 22.79
CA GLN A 116 -14.63 -4.86 22.35
C GLN A 116 -14.19 -6.32 22.42
N PHE A 117 -12.96 -6.62 21.99
CA PHE A 117 -12.41 -7.96 22.12
C PHE A 117 -12.30 -8.40 23.59
N LEU A 118 -11.78 -7.54 24.48
CA LEU A 118 -11.71 -7.85 25.92
C LEU A 118 -13.09 -8.09 26.53
N ALA A 119 -14.11 -7.30 26.15
CA ALA A 119 -15.48 -7.48 26.61
C ALA A 119 -16.09 -8.79 26.09
N ALA A 120 -15.91 -9.10 24.80
CA ALA A 120 -16.41 -10.33 24.19
C ALA A 120 -15.81 -11.59 24.84
N ARG A 121 -14.57 -11.53 25.30
CA ARG A 121 -13.89 -12.61 26.03
C ARG A 121 -14.21 -12.58 27.54
N LYS A 122 -15.26 -11.84 27.98
CA LYS A 122 -15.70 -11.70 29.39
C LYS A 122 -14.60 -11.21 30.35
N ARG A 123 -13.61 -10.48 29.84
CA ARG A 123 -12.49 -9.94 30.64
C ARG A 123 -12.79 -8.55 31.20
N LEU A 124 -13.81 -7.89 30.65
CA LEU A 124 -14.31 -6.59 31.08
C LEU A 124 -15.83 -6.55 30.99
N ARG A 125 -16.46 -5.81 31.92
CA ARG A 125 -17.92 -5.58 31.88
C ARG A 125 -18.30 -4.50 30.86
N ASN A 126 -17.51 -3.42 30.79
CA ASN A 126 -17.79 -2.24 29.97
C ASN A 126 -16.61 -1.89 29.07
N ASN A 127 -16.89 -1.13 28.02
CA ASN A 127 -15.87 -0.58 27.13
C ASN A 127 -15.72 0.94 27.39
N PRO A 128 -14.75 1.36 28.22
CA PRO A 128 -14.61 2.75 28.65
C PRO A 128 -14.24 3.70 27.50
N VAL A 129 -13.70 3.17 26.41
CA VAL A 129 -13.34 3.97 25.22
C VAL A 129 -14.56 4.48 24.48
N ARG A 130 -15.75 3.87 24.67
CA ARG A 130 -16.99 4.33 24.03
C ARG A 130 -17.46 5.68 24.56
N GLU A 131 -17.16 5.98 25.81
CA GLU A 131 -17.53 7.24 26.47
C GLU A 131 -16.73 8.46 25.98
N VAL A 132 -15.64 8.21 25.23
CA VAL A 132 -14.78 9.27 24.73
C VAL A 132 -15.32 9.82 23.42
N GLN A 133 -15.69 11.09 23.42
CA GLN A 133 -16.10 11.81 22.22
C GLN A 133 -14.86 12.24 21.43
N LEU A 134 -14.78 11.81 20.18
CA LEU A 134 -13.69 12.18 19.28
C LEU A 134 -14.04 13.45 18.50
N PRO A 135 -13.03 14.28 18.15
CA PRO A 135 -13.26 15.49 17.36
C PRO A 135 -13.93 15.15 16.04
N LYS A 136 -14.90 15.97 15.63
CA LYS A 136 -15.58 15.84 14.34
C LYS A 136 -14.56 16.00 13.21
N MET A 137 -14.67 15.12 12.20
CA MET A 137 -13.89 15.27 10.96
C MET A 137 -14.48 16.41 10.13
N GLU A 138 -13.61 17.26 9.64
CA GLU A 138 -14.01 18.19 8.59
C GLU A 138 -14.38 17.41 7.33
N LYS A 139 -15.60 17.61 6.84
CA LYS A 139 -16.03 17.08 5.55
C LYS A 139 -15.43 17.97 4.46
N LYS A 140 -14.22 17.62 4.01
CA LYS A 140 -13.67 18.26 2.80
C LYS A 140 -14.41 17.74 1.59
N LEU A 141 -14.87 18.65 0.72
CA LEU A 141 -15.43 18.26 -0.56
C LEU A 141 -14.44 17.35 -1.30
N PRO A 142 -14.92 16.25 -1.90
CA PRO A 142 -14.06 15.39 -2.68
C PRO A 142 -13.48 16.19 -3.86
N LEU A 143 -12.17 16.14 -4.04
CA LEU A 143 -11.50 16.70 -5.20
C LEU A 143 -11.73 15.75 -6.37
N VAL A 144 -12.46 16.21 -7.37
CA VAL A 144 -12.65 15.55 -8.67
C VAL A 144 -11.84 16.35 -9.68
N LEU A 145 -11.03 15.68 -10.50
CA LEU A 145 -10.30 16.33 -11.60
C LEU A 145 -11.26 16.65 -12.75
N THR A 146 -11.07 17.78 -13.39
CA THR A 146 -11.69 18.04 -14.68
C THR A 146 -11.04 17.16 -15.76
N ARG A 147 -11.71 16.98 -16.91
CA ARG A 147 -11.14 16.24 -18.05
C ARG A 147 -9.81 16.83 -18.50
N GLN A 148 -9.75 18.16 -18.62
CA GLN A 148 -8.53 18.87 -18.98
C GLN A 148 -7.38 18.56 -18.00
N GLN A 149 -7.64 18.52 -16.69
CA GLN A 149 -6.64 18.14 -15.69
C GLN A 149 -6.23 16.67 -15.81
N VAL A 150 -7.14 15.78 -16.16
CA VAL A 150 -6.79 14.39 -16.44
C VAL A 150 -5.87 14.30 -17.65
N ASP A 151 -6.20 14.93 -18.76
CA ASP A 151 -5.37 14.93 -19.97
C ASP A 151 -4.00 15.58 -19.73
N GLU A 152 -3.94 16.65 -18.94
CA GLU A 152 -2.69 17.27 -18.51
C GLU A 152 -1.83 16.28 -17.70
N LEU A 153 -2.43 15.53 -16.78
CA LEU A 153 -1.74 14.52 -15.98
C LEU A 153 -1.23 13.36 -16.83
N LEU A 154 -2.05 12.84 -17.75
CA LEU A 154 -1.71 11.70 -18.60
C LEU A 154 -0.59 12.05 -19.60
N THR A 155 -0.54 13.28 -20.07
CA THR A 155 0.49 13.77 -20.99
C THR A 155 1.74 14.31 -20.29
N ALA A 156 1.71 14.53 -18.98
CA ALA A 156 2.84 15.09 -18.22
C ALA A 156 4.17 14.33 -18.40
N PRO A 157 4.21 12.98 -18.50
CA PRO A 157 5.46 12.25 -18.70
C PRO A 157 6.14 12.53 -20.06
N THR A 158 5.37 12.90 -21.10
CA THR A 158 5.93 13.21 -22.41
C THR A 158 6.67 14.55 -22.42
N ARG A 159 6.29 15.45 -21.52
CA ARG A 159 6.87 16.80 -21.37
C ARG A 159 8.10 16.82 -20.45
N GLU A 160 8.41 15.68 -19.80
CA GLU A 160 9.53 15.60 -18.88
C GLU A 160 10.86 15.54 -19.66
N PRO A 161 11.87 16.36 -19.29
CA PRO A 161 13.19 16.25 -19.86
C PRO A 161 13.77 14.84 -19.68
N LYS A 162 14.30 14.27 -20.75
CA LYS A 162 14.89 12.93 -20.70
C LYS A 162 16.11 12.95 -19.78
N SER A 163 16.03 12.29 -18.65
CA SER A 163 17.19 12.10 -17.76
C SER A 163 18.18 11.15 -18.42
N ARG A 164 19.45 11.55 -18.53
CA ARG A 164 20.54 10.70 -19.08
C ARG A 164 20.74 9.41 -18.27
N SER A 165 20.40 9.41 -16.99
CA SER A 165 20.57 8.25 -16.08
C SER A 165 19.34 7.35 -15.97
N ALA A 166 18.22 7.70 -16.60
CA ALA A 166 16.99 6.92 -16.53
C ALA A 166 16.81 6.08 -17.81
N PRO A 167 16.42 4.81 -17.69
CA PRO A 167 16.09 3.99 -18.84
C PRO A 167 15.01 4.65 -19.72
N SER A 168 15.19 4.60 -21.05
CA SER A 168 14.31 5.26 -22.04
C SER A 168 12.85 4.77 -22.00
N TRP A 169 12.59 3.60 -21.43
CA TRP A 169 11.25 3.04 -21.27
C TRP A 169 10.48 3.59 -20.06
N MET A 170 11.15 4.26 -19.11
CA MET A 170 10.48 4.70 -17.88
C MET A 170 9.35 5.71 -18.11
N PRO A 171 9.48 6.73 -18.96
CA PRO A 171 8.35 7.62 -19.27
C PRO A 171 7.17 6.88 -19.89
N LEU A 172 7.40 5.91 -20.77
CA LEU A 172 6.35 5.09 -21.38
C LEU A 172 5.64 4.22 -20.33
N ARG A 173 6.40 3.65 -19.38
CA ARG A 173 5.81 2.97 -18.22
C ARG A 173 4.91 3.88 -17.41
N ASP A 174 5.37 5.09 -17.13
CA ASP A 174 4.66 6.03 -16.29
C ASP A 174 3.36 6.51 -16.97
N ILE A 175 3.37 6.68 -18.31
CA ILE A 175 2.16 6.91 -19.12
C ILE A 175 1.21 5.71 -18.98
N ALA A 176 1.70 4.51 -19.25
CA ALA A 176 0.88 3.29 -19.19
C ALA A 176 0.26 3.05 -17.79
N ILE A 177 1.01 3.35 -16.72
CA ILE A 177 0.50 3.32 -15.35
C ILE A 177 -0.68 4.28 -15.17
N MET A 178 -0.55 5.52 -15.62
CA MET A 178 -1.58 6.54 -15.40
C MET A 178 -2.78 6.33 -16.29
N GLU A 179 -2.58 5.96 -17.57
CA GLU A 179 -3.67 5.59 -18.50
C GLU A 179 -4.48 4.42 -17.95
N LEU A 180 -3.82 3.32 -17.57
CA LEU A 180 -4.51 2.16 -17.01
C LEU A 180 -5.23 2.49 -15.70
N PHE A 181 -4.60 3.30 -14.85
CA PHE A 181 -5.17 3.67 -13.56
C PHE A 181 -6.45 4.50 -13.71
N TYR A 182 -6.45 5.44 -14.64
CA TYR A 182 -7.64 6.26 -14.94
C TYR A 182 -8.68 5.45 -15.72
N SER A 183 -8.28 4.68 -16.73
CA SER A 183 -9.19 3.88 -17.55
C SER A 183 -9.97 2.85 -16.75
N SER A 184 -9.31 2.11 -15.86
CA SER A 184 -9.93 0.97 -15.16
C SER A 184 -10.38 1.27 -13.72
N GLY A 185 -10.03 2.43 -13.18
CA GLY A 185 -10.33 2.78 -11.79
C GLY A 185 -9.80 1.81 -10.74
N LEU A 186 -8.72 1.10 -11.00
CA LEU A 186 -8.11 0.12 -10.11
C LEU A 186 -7.67 0.72 -8.77
N ARG A 187 -7.50 -0.11 -7.73
CA ARG A 187 -6.76 0.30 -6.55
C ARG A 187 -5.27 0.31 -6.85
N LEU A 188 -4.53 1.19 -6.18
CA LEU A 188 -3.08 1.31 -6.38
C LEU A 188 -2.32 -0.03 -6.19
N SER A 189 -2.75 -0.81 -5.20
CA SER A 189 -2.17 -2.14 -4.93
C SER A 189 -2.53 -3.18 -6.00
N GLU A 190 -3.72 -3.09 -6.56
CA GLU A 190 -4.16 -3.96 -7.66
C GLU A 190 -3.33 -3.68 -8.91
N LEU A 191 -3.19 -2.40 -9.29
CA LEU A 191 -2.38 -2.01 -10.44
C LEU A 191 -0.91 -2.44 -10.29
N ALA A 192 -0.31 -2.26 -9.11
CA ALA A 192 1.08 -2.67 -8.86
C ALA A 192 1.27 -4.20 -8.86
N ALA A 193 0.20 -4.96 -8.62
CA ALA A 193 0.22 -6.41 -8.56
C ALA A 193 0.04 -7.10 -9.93
N LEU A 194 -0.42 -6.37 -10.95
CA LEU A 194 -0.71 -6.94 -12.27
C LEU A 194 0.49 -7.63 -12.90
N ASP A 195 0.21 -8.75 -13.53
CA ASP A 195 1.09 -9.44 -14.45
C ASP A 195 0.68 -9.17 -15.91
N VAL A 196 1.58 -9.46 -16.83
CA VAL A 196 1.33 -9.35 -18.28
C VAL A 196 0.12 -10.18 -18.69
N ALA A 197 -0.02 -11.37 -18.12
CA ALA A 197 -1.12 -12.30 -18.39
C ALA A 197 -2.49 -11.83 -17.86
N ASP A 198 -2.51 -10.79 -17.01
CA ASP A 198 -3.76 -10.24 -16.51
C ASP A 198 -4.40 -9.22 -17.48
N VAL A 199 -3.67 -8.78 -18.51
CA VAL A 199 -4.17 -7.86 -19.53
C VAL A 199 -4.54 -8.62 -20.77
N ASP A 200 -5.80 -8.55 -21.15
CA ASP A 200 -6.31 -9.13 -22.39
C ASP A 200 -6.66 -8.01 -23.39
N PRO A 201 -5.83 -7.80 -24.42
CA PRO A 201 -6.08 -6.77 -25.43
C PRO A 201 -7.25 -7.11 -26.35
N TYR A 202 -7.60 -8.39 -26.54
CA TYR A 202 -8.70 -8.81 -27.40
C TYR A 202 -10.06 -8.51 -26.77
N THR A 203 -10.17 -8.78 -25.47
CA THR A 203 -11.39 -8.48 -24.72
C THR A 203 -11.38 -7.09 -24.11
N GLU A 204 -10.34 -6.28 -24.37
CA GLU A 204 -10.19 -4.93 -23.80
C GLU A 204 -10.41 -4.89 -22.29
N SER A 205 -9.74 -5.77 -21.58
CA SER A 205 -10.00 -5.96 -20.17
C SER A 205 -8.75 -6.29 -19.36
N VAL A 206 -8.84 -6.06 -18.07
CA VAL A 206 -7.82 -6.45 -17.10
C VAL A 206 -8.46 -7.24 -15.97
N ARG A 207 -7.85 -8.37 -15.63
CA ARG A 207 -8.23 -9.24 -14.53
C ARG A 207 -7.52 -8.80 -13.26
N VAL A 208 -8.26 -8.58 -12.18
CA VAL A 208 -7.70 -8.13 -10.91
C VAL A 208 -8.19 -8.94 -9.73
N PHE A 209 -7.33 -9.12 -8.75
CA PHE A 209 -7.63 -9.81 -7.50
C PHE A 209 -7.80 -8.81 -6.36
N GLY A 210 -9.00 -8.74 -5.81
CA GLY A 210 -9.35 -7.89 -4.68
C GLY A 210 -9.05 -8.52 -3.31
N LYS A 211 -9.54 -7.90 -2.25
CA LYS A 211 -9.43 -8.44 -0.88
C LYS A 211 -10.07 -9.83 -0.80
N GLY A 212 -9.35 -10.80 -0.24
CA GLY A 212 -9.82 -12.19 -0.13
C GLY A 212 -9.70 -12.99 -1.43
N ARG A 213 -8.82 -12.57 -2.36
CA ARG A 213 -8.61 -13.20 -3.68
C ARG A 213 -9.86 -13.26 -4.56
N LYS A 214 -10.83 -12.39 -4.33
CA LYS A 214 -11.98 -12.28 -5.23
C LYS A 214 -11.52 -11.66 -6.55
N GLU A 215 -11.71 -12.40 -7.61
CA GLU A 215 -11.39 -11.96 -8.97
C GLU A 215 -12.50 -11.07 -9.51
N ARG A 216 -12.11 -10.05 -10.30
CA ARG A 216 -13.02 -9.29 -11.14
C ARG A 216 -12.32 -8.86 -12.43
N VAL A 217 -13.10 -8.74 -13.48
CA VAL A 217 -12.66 -8.19 -14.78
C VAL A 217 -13.05 -6.73 -14.84
N CYS A 218 -12.12 -5.87 -15.22
CA CYS A 218 -12.33 -4.44 -15.43
C CYS A 218 -12.09 -4.10 -16.90
N PRO A 219 -13.00 -3.42 -17.60
CA PRO A 219 -12.75 -2.92 -18.95
C PRO A 219 -11.60 -1.91 -18.95
N VAL A 220 -10.92 -1.82 -20.08
CA VAL A 220 -9.77 -0.95 -20.30
C VAL A 220 -9.90 -0.33 -21.68
N GLY A 221 -9.85 1.01 -21.77
CA GLY A 221 -9.93 1.70 -23.05
C GLY A 221 -8.68 1.55 -23.90
N LEU A 222 -8.84 1.71 -25.21
CA LEU A 222 -7.79 1.60 -26.21
C LEU A 222 -6.53 2.44 -25.89
N PRO A 223 -6.63 3.70 -25.44
CA PRO A 223 -5.44 4.49 -25.10
C PRO A 223 -4.55 3.86 -24.04
N ALA A 224 -5.15 3.17 -23.05
CA ALA A 224 -4.39 2.49 -22.01
C ALA A 224 -3.72 1.21 -22.53
N LEU A 225 -4.40 0.44 -23.40
CA LEU A 225 -3.84 -0.75 -24.06
C LEU A 225 -2.67 -0.39 -24.96
N GLU A 226 -2.80 0.66 -25.76
CA GLU A 226 -1.70 1.16 -26.61
C GLU A 226 -0.51 1.63 -25.77
N ALA A 227 -0.76 2.38 -24.69
CA ALA A 227 0.31 2.82 -23.79
C ALA A 227 1.04 1.63 -23.16
N ILE A 228 0.31 0.59 -22.74
CA ILE A 228 0.89 -0.66 -22.22
C ILE A 228 1.73 -1.34 -23.30
N GLN A 229 1.23 -1.47 -24.51
CA GLN A 229 1.94 -2.11 -25.61
C GLN A 229 3.25 -1.38 -25.95
N LYS A 230 3.21 -0.04 -26.11
CA LYS A 230 4.39 0.81 -26.35
C LYS A 230 5.43 0.67 -25.25
N TYR A 231 4.98 0.66 -24.00
CA TYR A 231 5.86 0.45 -22.85
C TYR A 231 6.49 -0.94 -22.87
N ARG A 232 5.69 -2.01 -23.01
CA ARG A 232 6.16 -3.40 -23.00
C ARG A 232 7.19 -3.65 -24.09
N ALA A 233 6.92 -3.19 -25.30
CA ALA A 233 7.84 -3.30 -26.44
C ALA A 233 9.19 -2.60 -26.13
N ARG A 234 9.17 -1.36 -25.64
CA ARG A 234 10.39 -0.60 -25.33
C ARG A 234 11.16 -1.13 -24.12
N ALA A 235 10.45 -1.67 -23.13
CA ALA A 235 11.04 -2.22 -21.92
C ALA A 235 11.41 -3.71 -22.03
N ASN A 236 11.08 -4.37 -23.13
CA ASN A 236 11.23 -5.82 -23.33
C ASN A 236 10.57 -6.62 -22.18
N VAL A 237 9.25 -6.38 -21.96
CA VAL A 237 8.44 -7.04 -20.92
C VAL A 237 7.42 -7.94 -21.61
N HIS A 238 7.68 -9.24 -21.64
CA HIS A 238 6.83 -10.23 -22.33
C HIS A 238 6.02 -11.08 -21.36
N ALA A 239 6.53 -11.31 -20.13
CA ALA A 239 5.89 -12.14 -19.11
C ALA A 239 6.19 -11.60 -17.70
N GLY A 240 5.51 -12.16 -16.69
CA GLY A 240 5.67 -11.78 -15.30
C GLY A 240 5.08 -10.39 -14.98
N PRO A 241 5.71 -9.60 -14.10
CA PRO A 241 5.17 -8.32 -13.67
C PRO A 241 4.92 -7.35 -14.82
N LEU A 242 3.69 -6.84 -14.95
CA LEU A 242 3.35 -5.87 -15.99
C LEU A 242 4.20 -4.60 -15.87
N PHE A 243 4.29 -4.05 -14.67
CA PHE A 243 5.09 -2.83 -14.43
C PHE A 243 6.33 -3.13 -13.61
N ILE A 244 7.50 -2.72 -14.14
CA ILE A 244 8.80 -2.97 -13.52
C ILE A 244 9.48 -1.67 -13.04
N ASN A 245 10.35 -1.81 -12.06
CA ASN A 245 11.23 -0.76 -11.55
C ASN A 245 12.58 -0.75 -12.30
N LYS A 246 13.50 0.19 -11.97
CA LYS A 246 14.84 0.26 -12.58
C LYS A 246 15.64 -1.05 -12.49
N ALA A 247 15.44 -1.82 -11.42
CA ALA A 247 16.08 -3.12 -11.22
C ALA A 247 15.32 -4.29 -11.90
N ARG A 248 14.42 -3.98 -12.83
CA ARG A 248 13.60 -4.95 -13.58
C ARG A 248 12.74 -5.88 -12.70
N ARG A 249 12.46 -5.48 -11.46
CA ARG A 249 11.56 -6.19 -10.53
C ARG A 249 10.19 -5.50 -10.50
N ARG A 250 9.16 -6.19 -10.05
CA ARG A 250 7.81 -5.65 -9.85
C ARG A 250 7.86 -4.28 -9.17
N ILE A 251 7.14 -3.31 -9.72
CA ILE A 251 7.01 -2.00 -9.11
C ILE A 251 6.19 -2.10 -7.82
N SER A 252 6.58 -1.37 -6.79
CA SER A 252 5.79 -1.31 -5.56
C SER A 252 4.65 -0.29 -5.66
N ALA A 253 3.56 -0.50 -4.92
CA ALA A 253 2.49 0.49 -4.81
C ALA A 253 3.00 1.85 -4.31
N ARG A 254 4.05 1.86 -3.46
CA ARG A 254 4.71 3.11 -3.03
C ARG A 254 5.39 3.82 -4.19
N SER A 255 6.06 3.07 -5.08
CA SER A 255 6.71 3.65 -6.26
C SER A 255 5.69 4.21 -7.25
N VAL A 256 4.56 3.53 -7.48
CA VAL A 256 3.46 4.05 -8.31
C VAL A 256 2.90 5.35 -7.72
N TRP A 257 2.71 5.39 -6.39
CA TRP A 257 2.31 6.62 -5.71
C TRP A 257 3.31 7.77 -5.92
N LEU A 258 4.62 7.49 -5.88
CA LEU A 258 5.66 8.49 -6.13
C LEU A 258 5.66 8.98 -7.59
N VAL A 259 5.40 8.08 -8.55
CA VAL A 259 5.21 8.43 -9.97
C VAL A 259 4.06 9.43 -10.11
N LEU A 260 2.87 9.11 -9.58
CA LEU A 260 1.72 10.02 -9.62
C LEU A 260 2.06 11.38 -8.98
N LYS A 261 2.69 11.38 -7.79
CA LYS A 261 3.07 12.62 -7.11
C LYS A 261 4.07 13.47 -7.88
N ARG A 262 5.00 12.84 -8.61
CA ARG A 262 5.97 13.53 -9.46
C ARG A 262 5.25 14.37 -10.52
N TYR A 263 4.30 13.74 -11.22
CA TYR A 263 3.62 14.40 -12.33
C TYR A 263 2.56 15.41 -11.86
N VAL A 264 1.83 15.14 -10.79
CA VAL A 264 0.92 16.11 -10.16
C VAL A 264 1.64 17.43 -9.81
N ARG A 265 2.90 17.37 -9.35
CA ARG A 265 3.67 18.61 -9.04
C ARG A 265 4.04 19.45 -10.26
N ARG A 266 3.86 18.93 -11.46
CA ARG A 266 4.20 19.56 -12.73
C ARG A 266 2.98 19.95 -13.57
N THR A 267 1.83 19.82 -12.97
CA THR A 267 0.53 20.15 -13.55
C THR A 267 -0.16 21.21 -12.71
N SER A 268 -1.22 21.79 -13.23
CA SER A 268 -2.13 22.71 -12.51
C SER A 268 -2.93 22.03 -11.38
N ILE A 269 -2.81 20.72 -11.25
CA ILE A 269 -3.58 19.89 -10.31
C ILE A 269 -3.12 20.16 -8.87
N PRO A 270 -4.06 20.32 -7.90
CA PRO A 270 -3.71 20.51 -6.50
C PRO A 270 -2.82 19.39 -5.96
N ILE A 271 -1.74 19.72 -5.24
CA ILE A 271 -0.77 18.76 -4.67
C ILE A 271 -1.43 17.74 -3.73
N SER A 272 -2.62 18.06 -3.20
CA SER A 272 -3.43 17.14 -2.40
C SER A 272 -3.99 15.97 -3.18
N MET A 273 -3.80 15.90 -4.50
CA MET A 273 -4.20 14.79 -5.34
C MET A 273 -3.57 13.48 -4.88
N SER A 274 -4.37 12.42 -4.85
CA SER A 274 -3.97 11.09 -4.42
C SER A 274 -4.56 10.02 -5.35
N PRO A 275 -4.03 8.79 -5.35
CA PRO A 275 -4.60 7.70 -6.14
C PRO A 275 -6.10 7.47 -5.89
N HIS A 276 -6.53 7.58 -4.63
CA HIS A 276 -7.96 7.47 -4.30
C HIS A 276 -8.82 8.56 -4.94
N LYS A 277 -8.29 9.79 -5.04
CA LYS A 277 -9.00 10.89 -5.68
C LYS A 277 -9.05 10.73 -7.20
N LEU A 278 -7.99 10.20 -7.83
CA LEU A 278 -8.02 9.88 -9.27
C LEU A 278 -9.05 8.79 -9.59
N ARG A 279 -9.08 7.73 -8.78
CA ARG A 279 -10.13 6.71 -8.88
C ARG A 279 -11.54 7.27 -8.60
N HIS A 280 -11.66 8.25 -7.72
CA HIS A 280 -12.94 8.94 -7.48
C HIS A 280 -13.33 9.78 -8.70
N SER A 281 -12.37 10.46 -9.33
CA SER A 281 -12.63 11.19 -10.58
C SER A 281 -13.10 10.26 -11.70
N PHE A 282 -12.50 9.08 -11.86
CA PHE A 282 -13.02 8.03 -12.74
C PHE A 282 -14.50 7.74 -12.46
N ALA A 283 -14.84 7.44 -11.20
CA ALA A 283 -16.21 7.10 -10.82
C ALA A 283 -17.20 8.24 -11.11
N THR A 284 -16.81 9.47 -10.77
CA THR A 284 -17.64 10.66 -11.01
C THR A 284 -17.86 10.89 -12.49
N HIS A 285 -16.80 10.82 -13.31
CA HIS A 285 -16.89 11.02 -14.76
C HIS A 285 -17.79 9.96 -15.43
N MET A 286 -17.76 8.73 -14.96
CA MET A 286 -18.69 7.68 -15.42
C MET A 286 -20.14 8.03 -15.08
N LEU A 287 -20.42 8.45 -13.84
CA LEU A 287 -21.76 8.83 -13.38
C LEU A 287 -22.27 10.07 -14.13
N ASP A 288 -21.43 11.09 -14.31
CA ASP A 288 -21.79 12.33 -15.02
C ASP A 288 -22.14 12.09 -16.50
N ARG A 289 -21.67 10.95 -17.05
CA ARG A 289 -22.03 10.50 -18.40
C ARG A 289 -23.14 9.47 -18.47
N GLY A 290 -23.85 9.28 -17.37
CA GLY A 290 -25.06 8.44 -17.33
C GLY A 290 -24.82 6.97 -17.01
N ALA A 291 -23.59 6.55 -16.63
CA ALA A 291 -23.40 5.20 -16.13
C ALA A 291 -24.23 4.98 -14.86
N ASP A 292 -24.89 3.85 -14.75
CA ASP A 292 -25.64 3.52 -13.54
C ASP A 292 -24.70 3.27 -12.34
N LEU A 293 -25.15 3.67 -11.15
CA LEU A 293 -24.36 3.57 -9.92
C LEU A 293 -23.92 2.13 -9.61
N ARG A 294 -24.74 1.12 -9.94
CA ARG A 294 -24.43 -0.29 -9.66
C ARG A 294 -23.28 -0.77 -10.55
N SER A 295 -23.29 -0.41 -11.84
CA SER A 295 -22.18 -0.70 -12.77
C SER A 295 -20.87 -0.05 -12.29
N VAL A 296 -20.90 1.21 -11.90
CA VAL A 296 -19.71 1.90 -11.36
C VAL A 296 -19.22 1.25 -10.06
N GLN A 297 -20.11 0.86 -9.15
CA GLN A 297 -19.74 0.14 -7.92
C GLN A 297 -19.14 -1.23 -8.21
N ALA A 298 -19.67 -1.96 -9.20
CA ALA A 298 -19.14 -3.26 -9.63
C ALA A 298 -17.73 -3.11 -10.23
N LEU A 299 -17.52 -2.15 -11.14
CA LEU A 299 -16.20 -1.82 -11.72
C LEU A 299 -15.17 -1.49 -10.62
N LEU A 300 -15.58 -0.75 -9.62
CA LEU A 300 -14.73 -0.40 -8.49
C LEU A 300 -14.52 -1.56 -7.50
N GLY A 301 -15.31 -2.60 -7.52
CA GLY A 301 -15.21 -3.73 -6.58
C GLY A 301 -15.45 -3.28 -5.14
N HIS A 302 -16.56 -2.58 -4.89
CA HIS A 302 -17.02 -2.20 -3.55
C HIS A 302 -17.66 -3.42 -2.87
N ALA A 303 -17.14 -3.81 -1.72
CA ALA A 303 -17.54 -5.03 -0.99
C ALA A 303 -18.91 -4.93 -0.28
N SER A 304 -19.65 -3.83 -0.38
CA SER A 304 -20.86 -3.60 0.41
C SER A 304 -22.17 -4.03 -0.26
N LEU A 305 -22.12 -4.62 -1.44
CA LEU A 305 -23.26 -5.36 -1.95
C LEU A 305 -23.06 -6.82 -1.54
N SER A 306 -23.84 -7.22 -0.55
CA SER A 306 -23.94 -8.59 -0.07
C SER A 306 -24.09 -9.55 -1.23
N THR A 307 -23.44 -10.70 -1.10
CA THR A 307 -23.56 -11.89 -1.92
C THR A 307 -22.70 -11.91 -3.19
N THR A 308 -21.95 -12.95 -3.28
CA THR A 308 -21.40 -13.67 -4.39
C THR A 308 -22.26 -13.54 -5.66
N GLN A 309 -22.26 -12.36 -6.30
CA GLN A 309 -22.64 -12.30 -7.70
C GLN A 309 -21.53 -12.97 -8.48
N ILE A 310 -21.78 -14.20 -8.87
CA ILE A 310 -21.06 -14.90 -9.92
C ILE A 310 -21.07 -13.94 -11.10
N TYR A 311 -19.88 -13.48 -11.52
CA TYR A 311 -19.72 -12.68 -12.74
C TYR A 311 -20.08 -13.62 -13.91
N THR A 312 -21.33 -13.58 -14.34
CA THR A 312 -21.78 -14.24 -15.56
C THR A 312 -21.32 -13.43 -16.76
N HIS A 313 -21.21 -14.06 -17.92
CA HIS A 313 -20.87 -13.38 -19.18
C HIS A 313 -21.78 -12.17 -19.43
N VAL A 314 -23.07 -12.27 -19.15
CA VAL A 314 -24.06 -11.18 -19.25
C VAL A 314 -23.71 -9.99 -18.38
N THR A 315 -23.16 -10.22 -17.17
CA THR A 315 -22.75 -9.15 -16.27
C THR A 315 -21.50 -8.42 -16.80
N VAL A 316 -20.55 -9.15 -17.40
CA VAL A 316 -19.32 -8.57 -17.98
C VAL A 316 -19.64 -7.71 -19.20
N GLU A 317 -20.50 -8.21 -20.11
CA GLU A 317 -20.95 -7.46 -21.28
C GLU A 317 -21.69 -6.18 -20.90
N ARG A 318 -22.57 -6.26 -19.91
CA ARG A 318 -23.27 -5.07 -19.40
C ARG A 318 -22.29 -4.05 -18.83
N LEU A 319 -21.26 -4.49 -18.12
CA LEU A 319 -20.24 -3.60 -17.57
C LEU A 319 -19.39 -2.98 -18.68
N LYS A 320 -19.05 -3.73 -19.73
CA LYS A 320 -18.36 -3.22 -20.91
C LYS A 320 -19.19 -2.18 -21.65
N LYS A 321 -20.48 -2.45 -21.85
CA LYS A 321 -21.40 -1.49 -22.48
C LYS A 321 -21.48 -0.20 -21.67
N ALA A 322 -21.74 -0.30 -20.37
CA ALA A 322 -21.80 0.86 -19.48
C ALA A 322 -20.46 1.65 -19.47
N TYR A 323 -19.35 0.95 -19.63
CA TYR A 323 -18.03 1.56 -19.75
C TYR A 323 -17.87 2.27 -21.10
N ALA A 324 -18.18 1.59 -22.21
CA ALA A 324 -18.07 2.16 -23.55
C ALA A 324 -18.94 3.42 -23.73
N ASP A 325 -20.17 3.38 -23.20
CA ASP A 325 -21.11 4.50 -23.29
C ASP A 325 -20.71 5.71 -22.43
N ALA A 326 -20.04 5.47 -21.30
CA ALA A 326 -19.86 6.51 -20.28
C ALA A 326 -18.40 6.89 -20.02
N HIS A 327 -17.40 6.06 -20.34
CA HIS A 327 -16.00 6.41 -20.02
C HIS A 327 -15.42 7.41 -21.01
N PRO A 328 -14.74 8.50 -20.55
CA PRO A 328 -14.16 9.52 -21.44
C PRO A 328 -13.08 9.01 -22.39
N ARG A 329 -12.49 7.85 -22.09
CA ARG A 329 -11.40 7.21 -22.85
C ARG A 329 -11.70 5.71 -23.07
N ALA A 330 -12.98 5.39 -23.36
CA ALA A 330 -13.39 4.07 -23.79
C ALA A 330 -12.79 3.73 -25.14
#